data_33551c6d6d378a87b4cbe2c364a5bb35
#
_entry.id   33551c6d6d378a87b4cbe2c364a5bb35
#
_cell.length_a   1.000
_cell.length_b   1.000
_cell.length_c   1.000
_cell.angle_alpha   90.00
_cell.angle_beta   90.00
_cell.angle_gamma   90.00
#
_symmetry.space_group_name_H-M   'P 1'
#
loop_
_entity.id
_entity.type
_entity.pdbx_description
1 polymer ?
#
loop_
_entity_poly.entity_id
_entity_poly.type
_entity_poly.pdbx_seq_one_letter_code
_entity_poly.pdbx_strand_id
1 'polypeptide(L)'
;NNDPYPKELHETAQILKQDSNIVHVAEGWQSEGNTGTPWLGPDVQDLTRELYQEHHFKNFIYTPVGFVCEHLEVLYDNDYECKVVCDEIGAKYYRPEMPNTNPLFIGAIVDEIKAHF
;
A
#
# COMPACT_ATOMS: atom_id res chain seq x y z
N ASN A 1 -1.26 -13.00 -19.71
CA ASN A 1 -0.16 -13.04 -18.80
C ASN A 1 -0.62 -13.49 -17.42
N ASN A 2 0.00 -14.52 -16.88
CA ASN A 2 -0.48 -15.23 -15.69
C ASN A 2 0.27 -14.84 -14.42
N ASP A 3 0.64 -13.56 -14.30
CA ASP A 3 1.28 -13.07 -13.08
C ASP A 3 0.26 -13.08 -11.93
N PRO A 4 0.49 -13.86 -10.86
CA PRO A 4 -0.46 -13.95 -9.74
C PRO A 4 -0.41 -12.75 -8.79
N TYR A 5 0.59 -11.87 -8.94
CA TYR A 5 0.82 -10.79 -7.98
C TYR A 5 -0.38 -9.84 -7.81
N PRO A 6 -1.02 -9.36 -8.89
CA PRO A 6 -2.18 -8.47 -8.73
C PRO A 6 -3.34 -9.14 -7.97
N LYS A 7 -3.57 -10.43 -8.22
CA LYS A 7 -4.61 -11.19 -7.53
C LYS A 7 -4.29 -11.35 -6.04
N GLU A 8 -3.04 -11.68 -5.74
CA GLU A 8 -2.59 -11.84 -4.37
C GLU A 8 -2.66 -10.53 -3.59
N LEU A 9 -2.30 -9.42 -4.23
CA LEU A 9 -2.42 -8.09 -3.65
C LEU A 9 -3.88 -7.77 -3.33
N HIS A 10 -4.78 -8.04 -4.26
CA HIS A 10 -6.20 -7.81 -4.07
C HIS A 10 -6.76 -8.64 -2.91
N GLU A 11 -6.38 -9.90 -2.81
CA GLU A 11 -6.80 -10.77 -1.71
C GLU A 11 -6.32 -10.23 -0.36
N THR A 12 -5.07 -9.77 -0.29
CA THR A 12 -4.51 -9.16 0.92
C THR A 12 -5.29 -7.91 1.29
N ALA A 13 -5.60 -7.06 0.32
CA ALA A 13 -6.38 -5.85 0.56
C ALA A 13 -7.77 -6.16 1.10
N GLN A 14 -8.43 -7.21 0.61
CA GLN A 14 -9.73 -7.62 1.09
C GLN A 14 -9.68 -8.09 2.55
N ILE A 15 -8.66 -8.84 2.92
CA ILE A 15 -8.47 -9.29 4.30
C ILE A 15 -8.28 -8.08 5.22
N LEU A 16 -7.43 -7.14 4.84
CA LEU A 16 -7.20 -5.92 5.62
C LEU A 16 -8.48 -5.10 5.78
N LYS A 17 -9.25 -4.99 4.71
CA LYS A 17 -10.53 -4.28 4.76
C LYS A 17 -11.49 -4.89 5.75
N GLN A 18 -11.63 -6.22 5.72
CA GLN A 18 -12.53 -6.95 6.62
C GLN A 18 -12.10 -6.79 8.07
N ASP A 19 -10.81 -6.95 8.36
CA ASP A 19 -10.30 -6.90 9.73
C ASP A 19 -10.30 -5.50 10.32
N SER A 20 -10.19 -4.46 9.48
CA SER A 20 -10.10 -3.08 9.96
C SER A 20 -11.43 -2.35 10.04
N ASN A 21 -12.50 -2.93 9.50
CA ASN A 21 -13.83 -2.28 9.42
C ASN A 21 -13.81 -0.97 8.64
N ILE A 22 -12.83 -0.77 7.75
CA ILE A 22 -12.76 0.41 6.90
C ILE A 22 -13.69 0.21 5.71
N VAL A 23 -14.53 1.21 5.42
CA VAL A 23 -15.55 1.11 4.39
C VAL A 23 -15.00 1.34 2.98
N HIS A 24 -14.13 2.34 2.83
CA HIS A 24 -13.59 2.72 1.53
C HIS A 24 -12.13 2.27 1.41
N VAL A 25 -11.88 1.31 0.54
CA VAL A 25 -10.53 0.81 0.25
C VAL A 25 -10.34 0.84 -1.26
N ALA A 26 -9.18 1.30 -1.69
CA ALA A 26 -8.81 1.30 -3.09
C ALA A 26 -7.38 0.76 -3.23
N GLU A 27 -7.08 0.24 -4.39
CA GLU A 27 -5.77 -0.35 -4.68
C GLU A 27 -5.08 0.49 -5.74
N GLY A 28 -3.90 1.00 -5.41
CA GLY A 28 -3.09 1.77 -6.31
C GLY A 28 -1.68 1.20 -6.39
N TRP A 29 -0.94 1.63 -7.37
CA TRP A 29 0.42 1.15 -7.62
C TRP A 29 1.41 2.31 -7.50
N GLN A 30 2.60 2.01 -7.05
CA GLN A 30 3.66 3.01 -6.90
C GLN A 30 4.94 2.53 -7.57
N SER A 31 5.91 3.42 -7.69
CA SER A 31 7.23 3.11 -8.21
C SER A 31 7.21 2.62 -9.66
N GLU A 32 6.45 3.31 -10.51
CA GLU A 32 6.43 2.98 -11.93
C GLU A 32 7.83 3.05 -12.50
N GLY A 33 8.33 1.90 -12.97
CA GLY A 33 9.64 1.83 -13.56
C GLY A 33 9.64 2.32 -15.01
N ASN A 34 10.77 2.85 -15.45
CA ASN A 34 10.94 3.29 -16.83
C ASN A 34 11.40 2.10 -17.69
N THR A 35 10.51 1.13 -17.87
CA THR A 35 10.81 -0.12 -18.55
C THR A 35 10.32 -0.17 -19.99
N GLY A 36 9.65 0.88 -20.46
CA GLY A 36 9.05 0.90 -21.78
C GLY A 36 7.78 0.10 -21.91
N THR A 37 7.32 -0.53 -20.84
CA THR A 37 6.06 -1.27 -20.79
C THR A 37 5.05 -0.54 -19.89
N PRO A 38 3.75 -0.64 -20.17
CA PRO A 38 2.74 -0.04 -19.30
C PRO A 38 2.84 -0.61 -17.89
N TRP A 39 2.86 0.27 -16.91
CA TRP A 39 2.85 -0.14 -15.52
C TRP A 39 1.44 -0.54 -15.10
N LEU A 40 1.37 -1.35 -14.05
CA LEU A 40 0.08 -1.67 -13.45
C LEU A 40 -0.53 -0.37 -12.89
N GLY A 41 -1.77 -0.12 -13.15
CA GLY A 41 -2.46 1.09 -12.72
C GLY A 41 -3.69 0.78 -11.92
N PRO A 42 -4.28 1.80 -11.30
CA PRO A 42 -3.89 3.21 -11.39
C PRO A 42 -2.68 3.54 -10.51
N ASP A 43 -1.96 4.59 -10.88
CA ASP A 43 -0.90 5.14 -10.03
C ASP A 43 -1.51 5.66 -8.72
N VAL A 44 -0.86 5.41 -7.60
CA VAL A 44 -1.39 5.73 -6.27
C VAL A 44 -1.61 7.23 -6.07
N GLN A 45 -0.76 8.07 -6.63
CA GLN A 45 -0.91 9.52 -6.51
C GLN A 45 -2.12 10.01 -7.29
N ASP A 46 -2.28 9.52 -8.51
CA ASP A 46 -3.44 9.86 -9.35
C ASP A 46 -4.73 9.34 -8.73
N LEU A 47 -4.70 8.14 -8.18
CA LEU A 47 -5.84 7.56 -7.49
C LEU A 47 -6.26 8.41 -6.28
N THR A 48 -5.28 8.92 -5.53
CA THR A 48 -5.54 9.80 -4.39
C THR A 48 -6.30 11.05 -4.83
N ARG A 49 -5.83 11.70 -5.89
CA ARG A 49 -6.48 12.91 -6.42
C ARG A 49 -7.88 12.61 -6.91
N GLU A 50 -8.05 11.50 -7.61
CA GLU A 50 -9.35 11.08 -8.14
C GLU A 50 -10.35 10.81 -7.01
N LEU A 51 -9.95 10.08 -5.98
CA LEU A 51 -10.80 9.79 -4.84
C LEU A 51 -11.19 11.06 -4.09
N TYR A 52 -10.27 12.00 -3.99
CA TYR A 52 -10.59 13.28 -3.38
C TYR A 52 -11.63 14.05 -4.19
N GLN A 53 -11.50 14.08 -5.51
CA GLN A 53 -12.44 14.78 -6.38
C GLN A 53 -13.84 14.17 -6.30
N GLU A 54 -13.93 12.84 -6.22
CA GLU A 54 -15.20 12.13 -6.16
C GLU A 54 -15.87 12.20 -4.79
N HIS A 55 -15.10 12.05 -3.72
CA HIS A 55 -15.64 11.85 -2.36
C HIS A 55 -15.25 12.92 -1.36
N HIS A 56 -14.28 13.76 -1.67
CA HIS A 56 -13.75 14.80 -0.78
C HIS A 56 -13.26 14.24 0.57
N PHE A 57 -12.64 13.09 0.56
CA PHE A 57 -12.08 12.49 1.77
C PHE A 57 -11.01 13.39 2.36
N LYS A 58 -11.02 13.53 3.69
CA LYS A 58 -10.07 14.37 4.42
C LYS A 58 -8.87 13.60 4.97
N ASN A 59 -8.96 12.30 5.02
CA ASN A 59 -7.94 11.44 5.61
C ASN A 59 -7.66 10.28 4.66
N PHE A 60 -6.38 10.06 4.36
CA PHE A 60 -5.94 8.95 3.53
C PHE A 60 -4.94 8.12 4.31
N ILE A 61 -5.21 6.82 4.42
CA ILE A 61 -4.31 5.86 5.06
C ILE A 61 -3.70 5.01 3.96
N TYR A 62 -2.39 5.03 3.88
CA TYR A 62 -1.63 4.27 2.87
C TYR A 62 -0.99 3.06 3.52
N THR A 63 -1.22 1.90 2.94
CA THR A 63 -0.63 0.65 3.41
C THR A 63 0.17 0.03 2.28
N PRO A 64 1.50 0.24 2.24
CA PRO A 64 2.34 -0.35 1.20
C PRO A 64 2.42 -1.86 1.38
N VAL A 65 1.68 -2.59 0.58
CA VAL A 65 1.69 -4.05 0.59
C VAL A 65 2.79 -4.54 -0.36
N GLY A 66 3.48 -5.59 0.03
CA GLY A 66 4.62 -6.10 -0.73
C GLY A 66 5.96 -5.78 -0.08
N PHE A 67 5.98 -4.85 0.86
CA PHE A 67 7.15 -4.54 1.67
C PHE A 67 6.87 -4.88 3.12
N VAL A 68 7.91 -5.24 3.87
CA VAL A 68 7.75 -5.63 5.28
C VAL A 68 8.56 -4.76 6.22
N CYS A 69 9.31 -3.82 5.69
CA CYS A 69 10.12 -2.90 6.49
C CYS A 69 10.18 -1.52 5.85
N GLU A 70 10.48 -0.51 6.66
CA GLU A 70 10.76 0.81 6.13
C GLU A 70 12.05 0.76 5.34
N HIS A 71 12.02 1.37 4.15
CA HIS A 71 13.21 1.55 3.32
C HIS A 71 12.96 2.73 2.38
N LEU A 72 13.95 3.04 1.55
CA LEU A 72 13.92 4.25 0.74
C LEU A 72 12.66 4.38 -0.12
N GLU A 73 12.20 3.31 -0.75
CA GLU A 73 10.98 3.36 -1.57
C GLU A 73 9.75 3.75 -0.76
N VAL A 74 9.55 3.13 0.42
CA VAL A 74 8.43 3.47 1.28
C VAL A 74 8.53 4.92 1.76
N LEU A 75 9.72 5.35 2.17
CA LEU A 75 9.93 6.71 2.66
C LEU A 75 9.74 7.74 1.55
N TYR A 76 10.19 7.45 0.34
CA TYR A 76 10.07 8.38 -0.77
C TYR A 76 8.70 8.34 -1.42
N ASP A 77 8.26 7.16 -1.86
CA ASP A 77 7.01 7.03 -2.63
C ASP A 77 5.78 7.29 -1.78
N ASN A 78 5.82 6.95 -0.50
CA ASN A 78 4.68 7.15 0.39
C ASN A 78 4.87 8.38 1.28
N ASP A 79 5.86 8.36 2.17
CA ASP A 79 5.98 9.42 3.19
C ASP A 79 6.33 10.78 2.59
N TYR A 80 6.92 10.80 1.39
CA TYR A 80 7.18 12.06 0.71
C TYR A 80 6.15 12.34 -0.39
N GLU A 81 6.10 11.52 -1.44
CA GLU A 81 5.28 11.81 -2.62
C GLU A 81 3.77 11.78 -2.33
N CYS A 82 3.28 10.75 -1.64
CA CYS A 82 1.86 10.69 -1.32
C CYS A 82 1.47 11.76 -0.31
N LYS A 83 2.36 12.09 0.62
CA LYS A 83 2.11 13.18 1.56
C LYS A 83 2.01 14.52 0.85
N VAL A 84 2.87 14.76 -0.15
CA VAL A 84 2.79 15.98 -0.96
C VAL A 84 1.44 16.10 -1.64
N VAL A 85 0.94 14.99 -2.21
CA VAL A 85 -0.39 14.99 -2.84
C VAL A 85 -1.48 15.31 -1.82
N CYS A 86 -1.43 14.69 -0.64
CA CYS A 86 -2.41 14.98 0.41
C CYS A 86 -2.35 16.45 0.83
N ASP A 87 -1.17 17.01 0.97
CA ASP A 87 -1.00 18.41 1.33
C ASP A 87 -1.58 19.33 0.25
N GLU A 88 -1.37 19.02 -1.04
CA GLU A 88 -1.93 19.79 -2.16
C GLU A 88 -3.45 19.85 -2.13
N ILE A 89 -4.11 18.76 -1.77
CA ILE A 89 -5.57 18.69 -1.77
C ILE A 89 -6.18 19.04 -0.41
N GLY A 90 -5.35 19.35 0.59
CA GLY A 90 -5.84 19.70 1.92
C GLY A 90 -6.31 18.53 2.76
N ALA A 91 -5.82 17.33 2.46
CA ALA A 91 -6.15 16.13 3.22
C ALA A 91 -5.00 15.74 4.14
N LYS A 92 -5.25 14.81 5.05
CA LYS A 92 -4.24 14.31 5.98
C LYS A 92 -3.69 12.97 5.50
N TYR A 93 -2.39 12.81 5.62
CA TYR A 93 -1.66 11.61 5.26
C TYR A 93 -1.38 10.76 6.49
N TYR A 94 -1.65 9.47 6.38
CA TYR A 94 -1.32 8.48 7.42
C TYR A 94 -0.72 7.25 6.77
N ARG A 95 0.29 6.69 7.38
CA ARG A 95 0.85 5.40 6.99
C ARG A 95 1.22 4.64 8.27
N PRO A 96 0.61 3.48 8.50
CA PRO A 96 0.97 2.68 9.66
C PRO A 96 2.41 2.20 9.56
N GLU A 97 3.01 1.93 10.71
CA GLU A 97 4.35 1.38 10.77
C GLU A 97 4.42 0.04 10.03
N MET A 98 5.52 -0.17 9.32
CA MET A 98 5.74 -1.45 8.64
C MET A 98 6.00 -2.56 9.66
N PRO A 99 5.78 -3.85 9.29
CA PRO A 99 6.00 -4.96 10.22
C PRO A 99 7.39 -4.98 10.86
N ASN A 100 8.43 -4.74 10.07
CA ASN A 100 9.83 -4.70 10.56
C ASN A 100 10.16 -5.92 11.44
N THR A 101 10.45 -5.70 12.72
CA THR A 101 10.76 -6.75 13.70
C THR A 101 9.61 -7.00 14.66
N ASN A 102 8.38 -6.62 14.29
CA ASN A 102 7.22 -6.88 15.14
C ASN A 102 7.14 -8.35 15.53
N PRO A 103 6.94 -8.68 16.82
CA PRO A 103 6.96 -10.08 17.29
C PRO A 103 5.97 -10.98 16.57
N LEU A 104 4.79 -10.49 16.21
CA LEU A 104 3.80 -11.29 15.50
C LEU A 104 4.30 -11.63 14.07
N PHE A 105 4.93 -10.67 13.41
CA PHE A 105 5.49 -10.87 12.08
C PHE A 105 6.67 -11.85 12.12
N ILE A 106 7.59 -11.66 13.05
CA ILE A 106 8.75 -12.55 13.23
C ILE A 106 8.28 -13.97 13.58
N GLY A 107 7.27 -14.07 14.45
CA GLY A 107 6.67 -15.36 14.80
C GLY A 107 6.10 -16.08 13.59
N ALA A 108 5.43 -15.36 12.70
CA ALA A 108 4.88 -15.94 11.46
C ALA A 108 6.00 -16.49 10.57
N ILE A 109 7.12 -15.77 10.43
CA ILE A 109 8.26 -16.23 9.65
C ILE A 109 8.85 -17.49 10.27
N VAL A 110 9.04 -17.52 11.59
CA VAL A 110 9.58 -18.67 12.30
C VAL A 110 8.69 -19.89 12.13
N ASP A 111 7.37 -19.72 12.25
CA ASP A 111 6.41 -20.81 12.07
C ASP A 111 6.47 -21.38 10.66
N GLU A 112 6.60 -20.52 9.65
CA GLU A 112 6.71 -20.94 8.26
C GLU A 112 8.00 -21.72 8.01
N ILE A 113 9.11 -21.26 8.58
CA ILE A 113 10.39 -21.96 8.49
C ILE A 113 10.28 -23.36 9.13
N LYS A 114 9.69 -23.44 10.31
CA LYS A 114 9.50 -24.72 11.01
C LYS A 114 8.62 -25.70 10.21
N ALA A 115 7.63 -25.18 9.51
CA ALA A 115 6.73 -26.02 8.69
C ALA A 115 7.45 -26.67 7.50
N HIS A 116 8.57 -26.07 7.03
CA HIS A 116 9.32 -26.56 5.89
C HIS A 116 10.64 -27.26 6.24
N PHE A 117 11.00 -27.28 7.49
CA PHE A 117 12.21 -27.92 8.00
C PHE A 117 11.90 -28.77 9.23
#